data_f095e52df61aa82aaeed0a6a7ab47299
#
_entry.id   f095e52df61aa82aaeed0a6a7ab47299
#
_cell.length_a   1.000
_cell.length_b   1.000
_cell.length_c   1.000
_cell.angle_alpha   90.00
_cell.angle_beta   90.00
_cell.angle_gamma   90.00
#
_symmetry.space_group_name_H-M   'P 1'
#
loop_
_entity.id
_entity.type
_entity.pdbx_description
1 polymer ?
#
loop_
_entity_poly.entity_id
_entity_poly.type
_entity_poly.pdbx_seq_one_letter_code
_entity_poly.pdbx_strand_id
1 'polypeptide(L)'
;RLEANGLYTMGDIARCSLGKPPAFHSEELLYKLFGVNAELLIDHAWGWEPCTIADVKAYKPESNSIGAGQVLQCPYTADKAKLVVKEMADSLALDLVDQGLVTNQLTLTVGYDIENLKDPQRRNQYRGEVKEDRYGRSIPKHAHGTENLGAYTSSTRALVTAAAALFERIVDMNLLVRRLN
;
A
#
# COMPACT_ATOMS: atom_id res chain seq x y z
N ARG A 1 5.96 -16.30 -9.26
CA ARG A 1 5.87 -16.06 -10.72
C ARG A 1 7.09 -16.60 -11.46
N LEU A 2 8.33 -16.30 -11.01
CA LEU A 2 9.57 -16.79 -11.64
C LEU A 2 9.66 -18.30 -11.59
N GLU A 3 9.46 -18.91 -10.44
CA GLU A 3 9.49 -20.39 -10.25
C GLU A 3 8.51 -21.12 -11.16
N ALA A 4 7.33 -20.54 -11.41
CA ALA A 4 6.34 -21.11 -12.33
C ALA A 4 6.83 -21.14 -13.80
N ASN A 5 7.91 -20.41 -14.10
CA ASN A 5 8.57 -20.37 -15.40
C ASN A 5 9.97 -21.02 -15.37
N GLY A 6 10.28 -21.78 -14.33
CA GLY A 6 11.56 -22.50 -14.20
C GLY A 6 12.76 -21.60 -13.85
N LEU A 7 12.53 -20.38 -13.37
CA LEU A 7 13.56 -19.43 -12.95
C LEU A 7 13.66 -19.42 -11.43
N TYR A 8 14.68 -20.07 -10.88
CA TYR A 8 14.83 -20.28 -9.43
C TYR A 8 15.94 -19.43 -8.81
N THR A 9 16.89 -18.98 -9.59
CA THR A 9 18.07 -18.23 -9.14
C THR A 9 18.23 -16.93 -9.92
N MET A 10 19.03 -15.98 -9.37
CA MET A 10 19.43 -14.77 -10.11
C MET A 10 20.20 -15.11 -11.38
N GLY A 11 21.01 -16.19 -11.34
CA GLY A 11 21.71 -16.70 -12.52
C GLY A 11 20.76 -17.20 -13.62
N ASP A 12 19.59 -17.75 -13.27
CA ASP A 12 18.57 -18.11 -14.26
C ASP A 12 17.95 -16.86 -14.91
N ILE A 13 17.74 -15.80 -14.14
CA ILE A 13 17.25 -14.52 -14.64
C ILE A 13 18.27 -13.88 -15.58
N ALA A 14 19.54 -13.86 -15.17
CA ALA A 14 20.63 -13.33 -16.01
C ALA A 14 20.75 -14.10 -17.34
N ARG A 15 20.66 -15.43 -17.32
CA ARG A 15 20.67 -16.23 -18.56
C ARG A 15 19.42 -16.01 -19.40
N CYS A 16 18.25 -15.91 -18.75
CA CYS A 16 16.98 -15.61 -19.43
C CYS A 16 17.06 -14.28 -20.20
N SER A 17 17.67 -13.24 -19.63
CA SER A 17 17.81 -11.94 -20.28
C SER A 17 18.61 -11.99 -21.58
N LEU A 18 19.50 -12.98 -21.74
CA LEU A 18 20.27 -13.16 -23.00
C LEU A 18 19.48 -13.86 -24.11
N GLY A 19 18.41 -14.56 -23.78
CA GLY A 19 17.61 -15.32 -24.74
C GLY A 19 18.37 -16.41 -25.49
N LYS A 20 19.47 -16.94 -24.92
CA LYS A 20 20.34 -17.93 -25.55
C LYS A 20 20.11 -19.33 -24.99
N PRO A 21 20.24 -20.40 -25.79
CA PRO A 21 20.21 -21.76 -25.28
C PRO A 21 21.23 -21.96 -24.13
N PRO A 22 20.86 -22.74 -23.08
CA PRO A 22 19.68 -23.58 -22.93
C PRO A 22 18.43 -22.87 -22.34
N ALA A 23 18.39 -21.54 -22.27
CA ALA A 23 17.23 -20.83 -21.75
C ALA A 23 16.01 -21.00 -22.69
N PHE A 24 14.87 -21.43 -22.14
CA PHE A 24 13.61 -21.56 -22.86
C PHE A 24 12.88 -20.23 -23.05
N HIS A 25 13.30 -19.19 -22.33
CA HIS A 25 12.67 -17.87 -22.31
C HIS A 25 13.69 -16.78 -22.61
N SER A 26 13.19 -15.65 -23.10
CA SER A 26 13.96 -14.43 -23.31
C SER A 26 13.57 -13.35 -22.30
N GLU A 27 14.22 -12.20 -22.37
CA GLU A 27 13.89 -11.01 -21.56
C GLU A 27 12.41 -10.60 -21.69
N GLU A 28 11.76 -10.88 -22.83
CA GLU A 28 10.33 -10.60 -23.04
C GLU A 28 9.44 -11.23 -21.97
N LEU A 29 9.79 -12.43 -21.48
CA LEU A 29 9.08 -13.05 -20.37
C LEU A 29 9.18 -12.18 -19.11
N LEU A 30 10.37 -11.64 -18.81
CA LEU A 30 10.60 -10.82 -17.63
C LEU A 30 9.79 -9.51 -17.73
N TYR A 31 9.79 -8.85 -18.90
CA TYR A 31 8.97 -7.67 -19.13
C TYR A 31 7.47 -7.96 -19.06
N LYS A 32 7.02 -9.10 -19.55
CA LYS A 32 5.61 -9.54 -19.42
C LYS A 32 5.20 -9.75 -17.96
N LEU A 33 6.09 -10.25 -17.12
CA LEU A 33 5.81 -10.55 -15.71
C LEU A 33 5.91 -9.32 -14.78
N PHE A 34 6.81 -8.38 -15.08
CA PHE A 34 7.22 -7.30 -14.17
C PHE A 34 7.15 -5.90 -14.78
N GLY A 35 6.83 -5.78 -16.08
CA GLY A 35 6.83 -4.50 -16.79
C GLY A 35 8.23 -3.86 -16.76
N VAL A 36 8.30 -2.56 -16.66
CA VAL A 36 9.55 -1.78 -16.60
C VAL A 36 10.49 -2.21 -15.45
N ASN A 37 9.95 -2.77 -14.37
CA ASN A 37 10.79 -3.29 -13.28
C ASN A 37 11.64 -4.52 -13.67
N ALA A 38 11.41 -5.10 -14.86
CA ALA A 38 12.26 -6.16 -15.39
C ALA A 38 13.70 -5.68 -15.60
N GLU A 39 13.92 -4.42 -15.97
CA GLU A 39 15.28 -3.85 -16.12
C GLU A 39 16.06 -3.92 -14.83
N LEU A 40 15.48 -3.43 -13.72
CA LEU A 40 16.11 -3.51 -12.41
C LEU A 40 16.39 -4.95 -11.98
N LEU A 41 15.47 -5.86 -12.28
CA LEU A 41 15.63 -7.28 -11.95
C LEU A 41 16.79 -7.91 -12.75
N ILE A 42 16.92 -7.58 -14.03
CA ILE A 42 17.99 -8.05 -14.91
C ILE A 42 19.35 -7.48 -14.45
N ASP A 43 19.42 -6.17 -14.19
CA ASP A 43 20.63 -5.51 -13.72
C ASP A 43 21.14 -6.14 -12.42
N HIS A 44 20.26 -6.29 -11.44
CA HIS A 44 20.60 -6.95 -10.18
C HIS A 44 21.00 -8.42 -10.37
N ALA A 45 20.39 -9.13 -11.33
CA ALA A 45 20.78 -10.50 -11.65
C ALA A 45 22.20 -10.60 -12.23
N TRP A 46 22.66 -9.54 -12.91
CA TRP A 46 24.04 -9.38 -13.37
C TRP A 46 24.99 -8.78 -12.34
N GLY A 47 24.50 -8.45 -11.15
CA GLY A 47 25.26 -7.81 -10.08
C GLY A 47 25.47 -6.31 -10.30
N TRP A 48 24.65 -5.68 -11.13
CA TRP A 48 24.72 -4.26 -11.41
C TRP A 48 23.71 -3.48 -10.56
N GLU A 49 24.18 -2.47 -9.82
CA GLU A 49 23.35 -1.53 -9.05
C GLU A 49 23.89 -0.11 -9.29
N PRO A 50 23.30 0.65 -10.21
CA PRO A 50 23.77 1.99 -10.52
C PRO A 50 23.37 3.03 -9.48
N CYS A 51 22.32 2.74 -8.69
CA CYS A 51 21.79 3.68 -7.70
C CYS A 51 22.66 3.71 -6.44
N THR A 52 23.20 4.87 -6.13
CA THR A 52 23.99 5.08 -4.91
C THR A 52 23.14 5.72 -3.79
N ILE A 53 23.65 5.67 -2.56
CA ILE A 53 23.02 6.40 -1.43
C ILE A 53 22.98 7.91 -1.70
N ALA A 54 23.94 8.45 -2.46
CA ALA A 54 23.93 9.85 -2.85
C ALA A 54 22.75 10.16 -3.79
N ASP A 55 22.46 9.28 -4.75
CA ASP A 55 21.32 9.41 -5.67
C ASP A 55 20.00 9.33 -4.90
N VAL A 56 19.87 8.39 -3.95
CA VAL A 56 18.68 8.28 -3.09
C VAL A 56 18.46 9.56 -2.27
N LYS A 57 19.53 10.15 -1.70
CA LYS A 57 19.45 11.41 -0.94
C LYS A 57 19.16 12.62 -1.81
N ALA A 58 19.61 12.61 -3.06
CA ALA A 58 19.37 13.70 -4.01
C ALA A 58 18.00 13.62 -4.68
N TYR A 59 17.34 12.46 -4.61
CA TYR A 59 16.03 12.26 -5.24
C TYR A 59 14.97 13.19 -4.67
N LYS A 60 14.31 13.91 -5.55
CA LYS A 60 13.15 14.74 -5.21
C LYS A 60 11.91 14.07 -5.83
N PRO A 61 10.96 13.59 -5.01
CA PRO A 61 9.74 12.97 -5.53
C PRO A 61 8.94 13.97 -6.37
N GLU A 62 8.40 13.51 -7.48
CA GLU A 62 7.50 14.29 -8.32
C GLU A 62 6.08 14.41 -7.70
N SER A 63 5.75 13.51 -6.76
CA SER A 63 4.44 13.54 -6.10
C SER A 63 4.45 14.54 -4.94
N ASN A 64 3.43 15.38 -4.91
CA ASN A 64 3.19 16.35 -3.83
C ASN A 64 2.27 15.74 -2.76
N SER A 65 2.54 14.53 -2.29
CA SER A 65 1.77 13.89 -1.24
C SER A 65 2.67 13.43 -0.10
N ILE A 66 2.21 13.62 1.13
CA ILE A 66 2.78 12.97 2.32
C ILE A 66 1.78 11.95 2.83
N GLY A 67 2.26 10.88 3.43
CA GLY A 67 1.40 9.81 3.91
C GLY A 67 2.00 9.07 5.09
N ALA A 68 1.12 8.49 5.89
CA ALA A 68 1.46 7.60 6.97
C ALA A 68 0.70 6.28 6.83
N GLY A 69 1.32 5.18 7.22
CA GLY A 69 0.68 3.87 7.24
C GLY A 69 0.95 3.16 8.56
N GLN A 70 -0.07 2.50 9.10
CA GLN A 70 0.05 1.75 10.34
C GLN A 70 -0.60 0.38 10.21
N VAL A 71 0.14 -0.67 10.60
CA VAL A 71 -0.39 -2.01 10.85
C VAL A 71 -0.65 -2.11 12.34
N LEU A 72 -1.92 -2.33 12.71
CA LEU A 72 -2.32 -2.44 14.11
C LEU A 72 -1.78 -3.74 14.72
N GLN A 73 -1.45 -3.73 16.02
CA GLN A 73 -0.88 -4.89 16.73
C GLN A 73 -1.81 -6.11 16.72
N CYS A 74 -3.10 -5.86 16.83
CA CYS A 74 -4.16 -6.86 16.78
C CYS A 74 -5.36 -6.30 15.99
N PRO A 75 -6.38 -7.13 15.67
CA PRO A 75 -7.62 -6.62 15.08
C PRO A 75 -8.31 -5.62 16.03
N TYR A 76 -8.56 -4.40 15.54
CA TYR A 76 -9.27 -3.35 16.29
C TYR A 76 -10.72 -3.25 15.85
N THR A 77 -11.62 -2.93 16.78
CA THR A 77 -12.96 -2.46 16.43
C THR A 77 -12.88 -1.16 15.64
N ALA A 78 -13.90 -0.87 14.87
CA ALA A 78 -13.93 0.34 14.05
C ALA A 78 -13.78 1.63 14.89
N ASP A 79 -14.41 1.70 16.07
CA ASP A 79 -14.28 2.85 16.96
C ASP A 79 -12.84 3.06 17.44
N LYS A 80 -12.15 1.98 17.80
CA LYS A 80 -10.76 2.03 18.21
C LYS A 80 -9.84 2.40 17.05
N ALA A 81 -10.10 1.87 15.86
CA ALA A 81 -9.37 2.22 14.65
C ALA A 81 -9.58 3.69 14.25
N LYS A 82 -10.78 4.23 14.44
CA LYS A 82 -11.10 5.64 14.20
C LYS A 82 -10.28 6.57 15.10
N LEU A 83 -10.04 6.18 16.37
CA LEU A 83 -9.17 6.96 17.25
C LEU A 83 -7.74 7.03 16.68
N VAL A 84 -7.20 5.89 16.23
CA VAL A 84 -5.87 5.84 15.59
C VAL A 84 -5.82 6.70 14.32
N VAL A 85 -6.88 6.69 13.50
CA VAL A 85 -6.97 7.57 12.31
C VAL A 85 -6.88 9.06 12.70
N LYS A 86 -7.53 9.46 13.80
CA LYS A 86 -7.42 10.84 14.30
C LYS A 86 -6.00 11.18 14.73
N GLU A 87 -5.31 10.28 15.43
CA GLU A 87 -3.91 10.45 15.83
C GLU A 87 -2.98 10.55 14.60
N MET A 88 -3.20 9.70 13.60
CA MET A 88 -2.45 9.76 12.35
C MET A 88 -2.68 11.07 11.60
N ALA A 89 -3.92 11.56 11.54
CA ALA A 89 -4.25 12.84 10.91
C ALA A 89 -3.65 14.03 11.65
N ASP A 90 -3.60 13.98 12.99
CA ASP A 90 -2.95 14.97 13.82
C ASP A 90 -1.43 15.05 13.54
N SER A 91 -0.78 13.87 13.51
CA SER A 91 0.65 13.78 13.17
C SER A 91 0.97 14.31 11.77
N LEU A 92 0.16 13.94 10.76
CA LEU A 92 0.33 14.44 9.39
C LEU A 92 0.10 15.96 9.30
N ALA A 93 -0.80 16.52 10.11
CA ALA A 93 -1.00 17.96 10.18
C ALA A 93 0.25 18.67 10.72
N LEU A 94 0.91 18.09 11.73
CA LEU A 94 2.18 18.61 12.24
C LEU A 94 3.29 18.53 11.18
N ASP A 95 3.38 17.41 10.45
CA ASP A 95 4.33 17.25 9.35
C ASP A 95 4.12 18.30 8.24
N LEU A 96 2.87 18.64 7.90
CA LEU A 96 2.54 19.71 6.96
C LEU A 96 3.05 21.06 7.46
N VAL A 97 2.84 21.37 8.73
CA VAL A 97 3.29 22.64 9.33
C VAL A 97 4.82 22.71 9.36
N ASP A 98 5.49 21.63 9.77
CA ASP A 98 6.94 21.56 9.86
C ASP A 98 7.60 21.76 8.48
N GLN A 99 7.00 21.22 7.43
CA GLN A 99 7.48 21.35 6.06
C GLN A 99 6.98 22.63 5.35
N GLY A 100 6.16 23.46 6.00
CA GLY A 100 5.57 24.66 5.39
C GLY A 100 4.58 24.35 4.26
N LEU A 101 3.91 23.19 4.31
CA LEU A 101 2.98 22.70 3.29
C LEU A 101 1.53 22.85 3.71
N VAL A 102 0.66 22.86 2.72
CA VAL A 102 -0.80 22.81 2.89
C VAL A 102 -1.41 21.78 1.94
N THR A 103 -2.55 21.23 2.30
CA THR A 103 -3.31 20.30 1.46
C THR A 103 -4.76 20.71 1.36
N ASN A 104 -5.40 20.35 0.24
CA ASN A 104 -6.85 20.48 0.05
C ASN A 104 -7.54 19.12 -0.08
N GLN A 105 -6.78 18.01 0.06
CA GLN A 105 -7.32 16.67 -0.14
C GLN A 105 -6.72 15.70 0.88
N LEU A 106 -7.56 14.77 1.35
CA LEU A 106 -7.18 13.69 2.24
C LEU A 106 -7.71 12.37 1.67
N THR A 107 -6.84 11.36 1.62
CA THR A 107 -7.21 10.01 1.20
C THR A 107 -7.00 9.04 2.36
N LEU A 108 -7.95 8.14 2.56
CA LEU A 108 -7.90 7.12 3.59
C LEU A 108 -8.16 5.74 3.00
N THR A 109 -7.30 4.80 3.36
CA THR A 109 -7.47 3.37 3.05
C THR A 109 -7.47 2.57 4.34
N VAL A 110 -8.51 1.77 4.55
CA VAL A 110 -8.69 0.95 5.75
C VAL A 110 -8.76 -0.52 5.37
N GLY A 111 -7.74 -1.27 5.75
CA GLY A 111 -7.67 -2.71 5.54
C GLY A 111 -8.27 -3.48 6.70
N TYR A 112 -9.16 -4.41 6.39
CA TYR A 112 -9.82 -5.26 7.38
C TYR A 112 -8.98 -6.48 7.72
N ASP A 113 -9.23 -7.04 8.91
CA ASP A 113 -8.54 -8.24 9.37
C ASP A 113 -9.16 -9.52 8.80
N ILE A 114 -8.32 -10.54 8.64
CA ILE A 114 -8.71 -11.88 8.18
C ILE A 114 -9.71 -12.55 9.13
N GLU A 115 -9.69 -12.22 10.43
CA GLU A 115 -10.61 -12.75 11.43
C GLU A 115 -12.09 -12.50 11.07
N ASN A 116 -12.38 -11.43 10.31
CA ASN A 116 -13.74 -11.16 9.84
C ASN A 116 -14.33 -12.27 8.97
N LEU A 117 -13.48 -13.05 8.28
CA LEU A 117 -13.90 -14.14 7.42
C LEU A 117 -13.58 -15.53 7.98
N LYS A 118 -12.73 -15.63 9.00
CA LYS A 118 -12.45 -16.86 9.72
C LYS A 118 -13.52 -17.19 10.76
N ASP A 119 -14.03 -16.18 11.45
CA ASP A 119 -15.12 -16.33 12.40
C ASP A 119 -16.44 -16.62 11.64
N PRO A 120 -17.09 -17.78 11.88
CA PRO A 120 -18.32 -18.17 11.16
C PRO A 120 -19.47 -17.17 11.35
N GLN A 121 -19.59 -16.56 12.53
CA GLN A 121 -20.66 -15.60 12.82
C GLN A 121 -20.45 -14.31 12.03
N ARG A 122 -19.25 -13.74 12.03
CA ARG A 122 -18.88 -12.56 11.26
C ARG A 122 -18.98 -12.81 9.77
N ARG A 123 -18.47 -13.96 9.29
CA ARG A 123 -18.53 -14.34 7.89
C ARG A 123 -19.98 -14.43 7.40
N ASN A 124 -20.88 -14.99 8.20
CA ASN A 124 -22.31 -15.12 7.82
C ASN A 124 -23.04 -13.76 7.77
N GLN A 125 -22.54 -12.76 8.48
CA GLN A 125 -23.11 -11.39 8.47
C GLN A 125 -22.52 -10.53 7.34
N TYR A 126 -21.29 -10.81 6.91
CA TYR A 126 -20.62 -10.03 5.87
C TYR A 126 -21.22 -10.30 4.49
N ARG A 127 -21.63 -9.22 3.80
CA ARG A 127 -22.22 -9.24 2.45
C ARG A 127 -21.38 -8.49 1.42
N GLY A 128 -20.24 -7.95 1.83
CA GLY A 128 -19.37 -7.19 0.95
C GLY A 128 -18.48 -8.07 0.05
N GLU A 129 -17.69 -7.41 -0.77
CA GLU A 129 -16.73 -8.07 -1.68
C GLU A 129 -15.57 -8.69 -0.90
N VAL A 130 -15.23 -9.93 -1.22
CA VAL A 130 -14.06 -10.65 -0.69
C VAL A 130 -12.94 -10.58 -1.71
N LYS A 131 -11.73 -10.29 -1.27
CA LYS A 131 -10.51 -10.31 -2.08
C LYS A 131 -9.49 -11.28 -1.49
N GLU A 132 -8.57 -11.72 -2.32
CA GLU A 132 -7.39 -12.44 -1.87
C GLU A 132 -6.24 -11.45 -1.64
N ASP A 133 -5.53 -11.64 -0.52
CA ASP A 133 -4.30 -10.92 -0.27
C ASP A 133 -3.13 -11.57 -1.04
N ARG A 134 -1.93 -10.94 -0.97
CA ARG A 134 -0.73 -11.47 -1.65
C ARG A 134 -0.29 -12.87 -1.19
N TYR A 135 -0.86 -13.39 -0.11
CA TYR A 135 -0.60 -14.73 0.42
C TYR A 135 -1.72 -15.73 0.08
N GLY A 136 -2.68 -15.35 -0.78
CA GLY A 136 -3.81 -16.18 -1.16
C GLY A 136 -4.88 -16.33 -0.06
N ARG A 137 -4.90 -15.43 0.94
CA ARG A 137 -5.88 -15.48 2.02
C ARG A 137 -7.07 -14.60 1.69
N SER A 138 -8.27 -15.11 1.88
CA SER A 138 -9.49 -14.33 1.73
C SER A 138 -9.60 -13.26 2.82
N ILE A 139 -9.80 -12.03 2.41
CA ILE A 139 -10.01 -10.86 3.27
C ILE A 139 -11.19 -10.03 2.75
N PRO A 140 -11.92 -9.29 3.61
CA PRO A 140 -12.85 -8.28 3.13
C PRO A 140 -12.13 -7.24 2.27
N LYS A 141 -12.79 -6.78 1.22
CA LYS A 141 -12.26 -5.67 0.41
C LYS A 141 -12.01 -4.46 1.32
N HIS A 142 -10.82 -3.87 1.20
CA HIS A 142 -10.47 -2.66 1.96
C HIS A 142 -11.42 -1.50 1.63
N ALA A 143 -11.72 -0.69 2.63
CA ALA A 143 -12.40 0.58 2.43
C ALA A 143 -11.38 1.62 1.91
N HIS A 144 -11.81 2.43 0.95
CA HIS A 144 -10.99 3.48 0.37
C HIS A 144 -11.85 4.67 0.02
N GLY A 145 -11.35 5.86 0.29
CA GLY A 145 -12.05 7.08 -0.05
C GLY A 145 -11.15 8.30 0.02
N THR A 146 -11.64 9.35 -0.60
CA THR A 146 -11.00 10.66 -0.65
C THR A 146 -11.97 11.73 -0.17
N GLU A 147 -11.47 12.71 0.57
CA GLU A 147 -12.18 13.89 1.02
C GLU A 147 -11.51 15.14 0.46
N ASN A 148 -12.31 16.02 -0.12
CA ASN A 148 -11.86 17.34 -0.56
C ASN A 148 -12.21 18.35 0.54
N LEU A 149 -11.19 19.07 1.01
CA LEU A 149 -11.32 20.01 2.12
C LEU A 149 -11.88 21.38 1.67
N GLY A 150 -12.08 21.59 0.36
CA GLY A 150 -12.62 22.83 -0.22
C GLY A 150 -11.61 23.99 -0.25
N ALA A 151 -10.63 24.00 0.64
CA ALA A 151 -9.57 25.00 0.69
C ALA A 151 -8.24 24.36 1.09
N TYR A 152 -7.14 24.97 0.71
CA TYR A 152 -5.80 24.57 1.17
C TYR A 152 -5.62 24.90 2.66
N THR A 153 -5.22 23.91 3.44
CA THR A 153 -5.05 24.07 4.90
C THR A 153 -3.98 23.11 5.44
N SER A 154 -3.36 23.49 6.57
CA SER A 154 -2.59 22.62 7.46
C SER A 154 -3.20 22.57 8.86
N SER A 155 -4.46 23.02 9.00
CA SER A 155 -5.15 23.03 10.29
C SER A 155 -5.43 21.62 10.80
N THR A 156 -4.81 21.24 11.91
CA THR A 156 -5.04 19.98 12.62
C THR A 156 -6.53 19.71 12.82
N ARG A 157 -7.27 20.72 13.29
CA ARG A 157 -8.72 20.56 13.52
C ARG A 157 -9.47 20.21 12.24
N ALA A 158 -9.16 20.86 11.12
CA ALA A 158 -9.81 20.59 9.84
C ALA A 158 -9.49 19.18 9.34
N LEU A 159 -8.21 18.77 9.38
CA LEU A 159 -7.74 17.47 8.93
C LEU A 159 -8.29 16.32 9.78
N VAL A 160 -8.23 16.43 11.11
CA VAL A 160 -8.76 15.42 12.02
C VAL A 160 -10.27 15.26 11.88
N THR A 161 -11.00 16.38 11.72
CA THR A 161 -12.46 16.34 11.51
C THR A 161 -12.81 15.67 10.18
N ALA A 162 -12.11 16.04 9.11
CA ALA A 162 -12.32 15.45 7.77
C ALA A 162 -11.97 13.97 7.73
N ALA A 163 -10.84 13.56 8.37
CA ALA A 163 -10.43 12.17 8.46
C ALA A 163 -11.45 11.32 9.22
N ALA A 164 -11.98 11.83 10.32
CA ALA A 164 -13.00 11.14 11.10
C ALA A 164 -14.32 10.98 10.33
N ALA A 165 -14.76 12.03 9.63
CA ALA A 165 -15.96 11.98 8.80
C ALA A 165 -15.78 11.04 7.59
N LEU A 166 -14.61 11.07 6.94
CA LEU A 166 -14.28 10.14 5.85
C LEU A 166 -14.30 8.70 6.34
N PHE A 167 -13.71 8.41 7.50
CA PHE A 167 -13.72 7.07 8.11
C PHE A 167 -15.15 6.58 8.31
N GLU A 168 -16.03 7.36 8.92
CA GLU A 168 -17.44 7.00 9.15
C GLU A 168 -18.20 6.74 7.85
N ARG A 169 -17.86 7.45 6.79
CA ARG A 169 -18.53 7.33 5.49
C ARG A 169 -18.13 6.05 4.75
N ILE A 170 -16.87 5.60 4.86
CA ILE A 170 -16.34 4.51 4.03
C ILE A 170 -16.21 3.17 4.75
N VAL A 171 -16.13 3.17 6.09
CA VAL A 171 -15.81 1.96 6.86
C VAL A 171 -17.07 1.23 7.30
N ASP A 172 -17.07 -0.09 7.12
CA ASP A 172 -18.07 -0.96 7.75
C ASP A 172 -17.74 -1.10 9.24
N MET A 173 -18.58 -0.49 10.09
CA MET A 173 -18.37 -0.41 11.54
C MET A 173 -18.47 -1.78 12.25
N ASN A 174 -18.98 -2.81 11.58
CA ASN A 174 -19.08 -4.17 12.13
C ASN A 174 -17.81 -5.00 11.91
N LEU A 175 -16.89 -4.53 11.08
CA LEU A 175 -15.66 -5.24 10.73
C LEU A 175 -14.48 -4.84 11.61
N LEU A 176 -13.64 -5.83 11.88
CA LEU A 176 -12.36 -5.61 12.54
C LEU A 176 -11.34 -5.04 11.55
N VAL A 177 -10.65 -3.98 11.96
CA VAL A 177 -9.64 -3.27 11.19
C VAL A 177 -8.24 -3.78 11.55
N ARG A 178 -7.36 -3.87 10.54
CA ARG A 178 -5.97 -4.32 10.72
C ARG A 178 -4.93 -3.32 10.20
N ARG A 179 -5.27 -2.55 9.18
CA ARG A 179 -4.34 -1.62 8.54
C ARG A 179 -5.01 -0.29 8.26
N LEU A 180 -4.28 0.78 8.49
CA LEU A 180 -4.67 2.15 8.20
C LEU A 180 -3.59 2.81 7.33
N ASN A 181 -4.01 3.57 6.33
CA ASN A 181 -3.10 4.30 5.44
C ASN A 181 -3.80 5.52 4.84
#